data_b37207d5fffb9693cb8d2775abc3113f
#
_entry.id   b37207d5fffb9693cb8d2775abc3113f
#
_cell.length_a   1.000
_cell.length_b   1.000
_cell.length_c   1.000
_cell.angle_alpha   90.00
_cell.angle_beta   90.00
_cell.angle_gamma   90.00
#
_symmetry.space_group_name_H-M   'P 1'
#
loop_
_entity.id
_entity.type
_entity.pdbx_description
1 polymer ?
#
loop_
_entity_poly.entity_id
_entity_poly.type
_entity_poly.pdbx_seq_one_letter_code
_entity_poly.pdbx_strand_id
1 'polypeptide(L)'
;MTEDQDIETSSEKETIPVRSERRWGRTILRTFLLVVIPLGALAVGGYWYEATGRYIETENAYVKTNVIAISADIDGRVTKVFVDENQRVSKGDLLFQMDPNSYNMAVRMAESQREAVRQNISATRAEYYQIVAEIEEKKANVVYYKREAKRQRKLIKKSITTRARLDEAEFNLTAAKQEVATRRQKIRTVLAMLGGDPARRFEEHPNFMMAETELSMAEMNLGYTEVRAPIDGIVTRLKLEPGEWVESGEPAFGLISVNRVWVEANLKETQLTHVRDNQDVTVELDAYPDQVWKAKVASISPATGAEFAVLPPQNASGNWVKVVQRLPVRIEIEQKKDQPPLRAGMTATVSIDTHHKRELWASMRATLLDAISDKKSKESE
;
A
#
# COMPACT_ATOMS: atom_id res chain seq x y z
N MET A 1 3.36 58.11 -108.74
CA MET A 1 4.42 58.25 -109.71
C MET A 1 5.39 57.14 -109.47
N THR A 2 5.19 56.13 -110.26
CA THR A 2 6.22 55.42 -111.08
C THR A 2 7.14 54.55 -110.27
N GLU A 3 7.12 53.36 -110.49
CA GLU A 3 7.43 52.39 -111.56
C GLU A 3 8.33 51.36 -110.95
N ASP A 4 7.89 50.14 -110.83
CA ASP A 4 8.27 49.02 -111.70
C ASP A 4 9.77 48.65 -111.64
N GLN A 5 10.08 47.48 -111.27
CA GLN A 5 10.49 46.39 -112.14
C GLN A 5 10.92 45.12 -111.39
N ASP A 6 10.36 44.06 -111.91
CA ASP A 6 10.77 42.67 -111.72
C ASP A 6 12.26 42.43 -112.04
N ILE A 7 12.85 41.43 -111.39
CA ILE A 7 13.72 40.44 -112.02
C ILE A 7 13.75 39.14 -111.18
N GLU A 8 13.26 38.06 -111.82
CA GLU A 8 13.51 36.67 -111.52
C GLU A 8 15.00 36.34 -111.52
N THR A 9 15.45 35.43 -110.64
CA THR A 9 16.40 34.35 -111.02
C THR A 9 16.41 33.30 -109.92
N SER A 10 15.82 32.19 -110.13
CA SER A 10 16.37 30.87 -110.37
C SER A 10 17.38 30.31 -109.35
N SER A 11 16.93 29.22 -108.73
CA SER A 11 17.72 27.99 -108.45
C SER A 11 18.75 27.94 -107.35
N GLU A 12 18.55 27.17 -106.39
CA GLU A 12 19.25 25.87 -106.24
C GLU A 12 18.89 25.25 -104.91
N LYS A 13 18.27 24.09 -104.93
CA LYS A 13 18.02 23.27 -103.72
C LYS A 13 19.31 22.60 -103.32
N GLU A 14 19.91 23.08 -102.25
CA GLU A 14 20.90 22.29 -101.49
C GLU A 14 20.21 21.49 -100.38
N THR A 15 20.07 20.19 -100.61
CA THR A 15 19.59 19.22 -99.62
C THR A 15 20.69 18.89 -98.65
N ILE A 16 20.60 19.46 -97.39
CA ILE A 16 21.45 19.07 -96.32
C ILE A 16 20.85 17.79 -95.65
N PRO A 17 21.62 16.70 -95.49
CA PRO A 17 21.11 15.50 -94.82
C PRO A 17 20.90 15.76 -93.33
N VAL A 18 19.63 15.71 -92.88
CA VAL A 18 19.27 15.71 -91.46
C VAL A 18 19.77 14.42 -90.82
N ARG A 19 20.87 14.51 -90.10
CA ARG A 19 21.41 13.45 -89.27
C ARG A 19 20.42 13.18 -88.17
N SER A 20 19.63 12.14 -88.19
CA SER A 20 18.77 11.68 -87.16
C SER A 20 19.62 11.21 -85.97
N GLU A 21 19.92 12.12 -85.04
CA GLU A 21 20.52 11.74 -83.80
C GLU A 21 19.54 10.83 -83.04
N ARG A 22 19.99 9.62 -82.78
CA ARG A 22 19.33 8.54 -82.12
C ARG A 22 18.97 9.01 -80.69
N ARG A 23 17.79 9.64 -80.46
CA ARG A 23 17.28 10.14 -79.18
C ARG A 23 16.86 9.01 -78.24
N TRP A 24 17.21 7.76 -78.49
CA TRP A 24 16.85 6.59 -77.68
C TRP A 24 17.47 6.59 -76.25
N GLY A 25 18.68 7.05 -76.13
CA GLY A 25 19.34 7.15 -74.80
C GLY A 25 18.68 8.13 -73.83
N ARG A 26 18.22 9.28 -74.41
CA ARG A 26 17.51 10.30 -73.56
C ARG A 26 16.10 9.86 -73.13
N THR A 27 15.41 9.08 -73.97
CA THR A 27 14.07 8.56 -73.66
C THR A 27 14.19 7.43 -72.62
N ILE A 28 15.16 6.51 -72.81
CA ILE A 28 15.44 5.45 -71.81
C ILE A 28 15.85 6.03 -70.50
N LEU A 29 16.72 7.04 -70.46
CA LEU A 29 17.15 7.72 -69.21
C LEU A 29 15.97 8.46 -68.53
N ARG A 30 15.11 9.13 -69.35
CA ARG A 30 13.90 9.78 -68.75
C ARG A 30 12.89 8.77 -68.23
N THR A 31 12.65 7.64 -68.92
CA THR A 31 11.75 6.58 -68.45
C THR A 31 12.32 5.88 -67.24
N PHE A 32 13.63 5.62 -67.19
CA PHE A 32 14.31 5.08 -66.02
C PHE A 32 14.21 6.02 -64.81
N LEU A 33 14.46 7.31 -65.00
CA LEU A 33 14.38 8.32 -63.98
C LEU A 33 12.93 8.51 -63.47
N LEU A 34 11.93 8.44 -64.37
CA LEU A 34 10.51 8.59 -64.06
C LEU A 34 9.91 7.35 -63.36
N VAL A 35 10.48 6.16 -63.53
CA VAL A 35 9.98 4.92 -62.95
C VAL A 35 10.81 4.50 -61.73
N VAL A 36 12.14 4.56 -61.80
CA VAL A 36 13.02 4.06 -60.73
C VAL A 36 13.05 4.98 -59.51
N ILE A 37 13.00 6.31 -59.73
CA ILE A 37 12.97 7.24 -58.58
C ILE A 37 11.66 7.14 -57.81
N PRO A 38 10.46 7.14 -58.39
CA PRO A 38 9.22 6.95 -57.66
C PRO A 38 9.13 5.57 -56.98
N LEU A 39 9.58 4.49 -57.66
CA LEU A 39 9.62 3.16 -57.07
C LEU A 39 10.59 3.08 -55.89
N GLY A 40 11.78 3.69 -56.02
CA GLY A 40 12.74 3.82 -54.93
C GLY A 40 12.18 4.64 -53.76
N ALA A 41 11.51 5.76 -54.04
CA ALA A 41 10.85 6.58 -53.04
C ALA A 41 9.70 5.83 -52.35
N LEU A 42 8.93 5.03 -53.06
CA LEU A 42 7.87 4.18 -52.51
C LEU A 42 8.46 3.06 -51.62
N ALA A 43 9.57 2.43 -52.04
CA ALA A 43 10.23 1.38 -51.26
C ALA A 43 10.83 1.94 -49.97
N VAL A 44 11.52 3.09 -50.03
CA VAL A 44 12.08 3.77 -48.86
C VAL A 44 10.96 4.29 -47.94
N GLY A 45 9.92 4.90 -48.52
CA GLY A 45 8.76 5.37 -47.76
C GLY A 45 7.99 4.23 -47.11
N GLY A 46 7.85 3.09 -47.81
CA GLY A 46 7.26 1.88 -47.27
C GLY A 46 8.06 1.29 -46.09
N TYR A 47 9.39 1.19 -46.26
CA TYR A 47 10.27 0.75 -45.19
C TYR A 47 10.22 1.68 -43.97
N TRP A 48 10.22 2.98 -44.22
CA TRP A 48 10.13 3.98 -43.13
C TRP A 48 8.76 3.93 -42.44
N TYR A 49 7.69 3.72 -43.16
CA TYR A 49 6.35 3.55 -42.59
C TYR A 49 6.21 2.29 -41.77
N GLU A 50 6.78 1.15 -42.15
CA GLU A 50 6.80 -0.07 -41.34
C GLU A 50 7.63 0.09 -40.07
N ALA A 51 8.75 0.81 -40.14
CA ALA A 51 9.63 1.06 -38.99
C ALA A 51 9.01 2.01 -37.95
N THR A 52 8.20 2.98 -38.37
CA THR A 52 7.68 4.07 -37.51
C THR A 52 6.53 3.64 -36.58
N GLY A 53 5.99 2.44 -36.73
CA GLY A 53 4.86 1.95 -35.90
C GLY A 53 5.23 1.16 -34.66
N ARG A 54 6.51 0.82 -34.47
CA ARG A 54 6.99 -0.06 -33.41
C ARG A 54 7.13 0.64 -32.06
N TYR A 55 7.62 1.86 -32.06
CA TYR A 55 7.91 2.62 -30.85
C TYR A 55 6.80 3.63 -30.57
N ILE A 56 6.37 3.65 -29.31
CA ILE A 56 5.41 4.64 -28.80
C ILE A 56 6.15 5.54 -27.84
N GLU A 57 6.20 6.82 -28.16
CA GLU A 57 6.91 7.81 -27.38
C GLU A 57 5.97 8.80 -26.69
N THR A 58 6.34 9.19 -25.47
CA THR A 58 5.68 10.26 -24.74
C THR A 58 6.69 11.03 -23.89
N GLU A 59 6.58 12.35 -23.94
CA GLU A 59 7.31 13.27 -23.04
C GLU A 59 6.52 13.58 -21.78
N ASN A 60 5.24 13.17 -21.72
CA ASN A 60 4.40 13.34 -20.54
C ASN A 60 4.60 12.17 -19.58
N ALA A 61 5.78 12.09 -19.01
CA ALA A 61 6.15 11.07 -18.05
C ALA A 61 6.93 11.69 -16.88
N TYR A 62 6.68 11.17 -15.68
CA TYR A 62 7.25 11.70 -14.45
C TYR A 62 7.74 10.57 -13.56
N VAL A 63 8.88 10.80 -12.93
CA VAL A 63 9.38 9.93 -11.87
C VAL A 63 8.49 10.07 -10.66
N LYS A 64 8.00 8.95 -10.15
CA LYS A 64 7.16 8.83 -8.95
C LYS A 64 7.82 7.94 -7.92
N THR A 65 7.50 8.16 -6.68
CA THR A 65 7.90 7.31 -5.56
C THR A 65 6.82 7.33 -4.49
N ASN A 66 6.88 6.41 -3.53
CA ASN A 66 6.01 6.43 -2.37
C ASN A 66 6.45 7.53 -1.40
N VAL A 67 5.51 8.36 -1.02
CA VAL A 67 5.66 9.33 0.07
C VAL A 67 4.82 8.85 1.24
N ILE A 68 5.45 8.62 2.38
CA ILE A 68 4.78 8.25 3.62
C ILE A 68 4.73 9.48 4.50
N ALA A 69 3.54 9.83 4.98
CA ALA A 69 3.39 10.84 6.01
C ALA A 69 3.81 10.24 7.35
N ILE A 70 4.71 10.88 8.05
CA ILE A 70 5.12 10.54 9.41
C ILE A 70 4.23 11.32 10.37
N SER A 71 3.53 10.59 11.23
CA SER A 71 2.68 11.12 12.30
C SER A 71 3.06 10.49 13.63
N ALA A 72 2.70 11.12 14.74
CA ALA A 72 2.76 10.51 16.05
C ALA A 72 1.52 9.62 16.27
N ASP A 73 1.68 8.51 17.01
CA ASP A 73 0.57 7.64 17.41
C ASP A 73 -0.13 8.13 18.68
N ILE A 74 0.48 9.09 19.40
CA ILE A 74 0.00 9.68 20.66
C ILE A 74 0.16 11.20 20.63
N ASP A 75 -0.59 11.89 21.47
CA ASP A 75 -0.49 13.34 21.63
C ASP A 75 0.70 13.73 22.51
N GLY A 76 1.36 14.83 22.23
CA GLY A 76 2.40 15.31 23.14
C GLY A 76 3.25 16.43 22.60
N ARG A 77 4.11 16.95 23.47
CA ARG A 77 5.09 17.98 23.13
C ARG A 77 6.38 17.35 22.61
N VAL A 78 6.87 17.83 21.49
CA VAL A 78 8.18 17.44 20.95
C VAL A 78 9.29 17.98 21.84
N THR A 79 10.19 17.12 22.26
CA THR A 79 11.36 17.50 23.05
C THR A 79 12.61 17.67 22.20
N LYS A 80 12.78 16.78 21.20
CA LYS A 80 13.93 16.78 20.29
C LYS A 80 13.53 16.29 18.93
N VAL A 81 14.13 16.87 17.88
CA VAL A 81 14.12 16.39 16.51
C VAL A 81 15.54 15.97 16.16
N PHE A 82 15.72 14.78 15.58
CA PHE A 82 17.02 14.17 15.33
C PHE A 82 17.41 14.14 13.85
N VAL A 83 16.56 14.68 13.00
CA VAL A 83 16.73 14.66 11.54
C VAL A 83 16.58 16.07 10.98
N ASP A 84 17.23 16.28 9.83
CA ASP A 84 17.16 17.53 9.08
C ASP A 84 16.38 17.33 7.77
N GLU A 85 15.92 18.44 7.18
CA GLU A 85 15.31 18.45 5.84
C GLU A 85 16.28 17.87 4.79
N ASN A 86 15.81 16.98 3.93
CA ASN A 86 16.58 16.25 2.92
C ASN A 86 17.62 15.25 3.47
N GLN A 87 17.62 14.96 4.76
CA GLN A 87 18.48 13.93 5.34
C GLN A 87 18.00 12.54 4.95
N ARG A 88 18.96 11.65 4.63
CA ARG A 88 18.70 10.24 4.41
C ARG A 88 18.63 9.51 5.75
N VAL A 89 17.60 8.70 5.94
CA VAL A 89 17.38 7.88 7.12
C VAL A 89 17.14 6.42 6.73
N SER A 90 17.51 5.52 7.63
CA SER A 90 17.27 4.09 7.51
C SER A 90 16.04 3.69 8.34
N LYS A 91 15.40 2.58 7.97
CA LYS A 91 14.31 2.02 8.77
C LYS A 91 14.75 1.78 10.22
N GLY A 92 13.99 2.32 11.17
CA GLY A 92 14.25 2.22 12.61
C GLY A 92 15.01 3.40 13.20
N ASP A 93 15.59 4.30 12.39
CA ASP A 93 16.23 5.52 12.87
C ASP A 93 15.24 6.39 13.64
N LEU A 94 15.69 6.99 14.73
CA LEU A 94 14.89 7.89 15.55
C LEU A 94 14.74 9.24 14.82
N LEU A 95 13.50 9.62 14.55
CA LEU A 95 13.16 10.85 13.83
C LEU A 95 12.95 12.02 14.79
N PHE A 96 12.08 11.84 15.76
CA PHE A 96 11.86 12.82 16.83
C PHE A 96 11.39 12.12 18.10
N GLN A 97 11.50 12.83 19.22
CA GLN A 97 11.11 12.36 20.54
C GLN A 97 10.14 13.34 21.18
N MET A 98 9.09 12.80 21.76
CA MET A 98 8.11 13.54 22.54
C MET A 98 8.44 13.48 24.04
N ASP A 99 7.81 14.31 24.85
CA ASP A 99 8.00 14.30 26.31
C ASP A 99 7.48 12.98 26.92
N PRO A 100 8.36 12.11 27.45
CA PRO A 100 7.95 10.82 27.98
C PRO A 100 7.44 10.91 29.43
N ASN A 101 7.48 12.07 30.09
CA ASN A 101 7.26 12.15 31.55
C ASN A 101 5.86 11.70 31.97
N SER A 102 4.82 12.15 31.25
CA SER A 102 3.43 11.75 31.53
C SER A 102 3.21 10.26 31.30
N TYR A 103 3.81 9.70 30.27
CA TYR A 103 3.74 8.28 29.91
C TYR A 103 4.52 7.40 30.88
N ASN A 104 5.69 7.84 31.34
CA ASN A 104 6.44 7.17 32.42
C ASN A 104 5.63 7.12 33.74
N MET A 105 4.89 8.19 34.07
CA MET A 105 4.01 8.17 35.22
C MET A 105 2.85 7.18 35.06
N ALA A 106 2.27 7.09 33.84
CA ALA A 106 1.22 6.13 33.54
C ALA A 106 1.72 4.68 33.67
N VAL A 107 2.93 4.37 33.20
CA VAL A 107 3.56 3.05 33.40
C VAL A 107 3.71 2.71 34.85
N ARG A 108 4.28 3.60 35.68
CA ARG A 108 4.45 3.38 37.13
C ARG A 108 3.12 3.18 37.85
N MET A 109 2.07 3.90 37.41
CA MET A 109 0.72 3.77 37.98
C MET A 109 0.13 2.40 37.64
N ALA A 110 0.26 1.94 36.41
CA ALA A 110 -0.19 0.61 35.99
C ALA A 110 0.60 -0.52 36.66
N GLU A 111 1.94 -0.38 36.81
CA GLU A 111 2.77 -1.31 37.61
C GLU A 111 2.28 -1.43 39.04
N SER A 112 2.01 -0.28 39.70
CA SER A 112 1.51 -0.24 41.07
C SER A 112 0.13 -0.90 41.18
N GLN A 113 -0.74 -0.69 40.21
CA GLN A 113 -2.06 -1.31 40.17
C GLN A 113 -1.95 -2.84 39.97
N ARG A 114 -1.08 -3.32 39.10
CA ARG A 114 -0.83 -4.75 38.89
C ARG A 114 -0.33 -5.40 40.20
N GLU A 115 0.61 -4.75 40.90
CA GLU A 115 1.14 -5.26 42.15
C GLU A 115 0.07 -5.27 43.26
N ALA A 116 -0.79 -4.26 43.33
CA ALA A 116 -1.93 -4.21 44.24
C ALA A 116 -2.91 -5.38 44.03
N VAL A 117 -3.22 -5.68 42.77
CA VAL A 117 -4.07 -6.83 42.41
C VAL A 117 -3.40 -8.14 42.81
N ARG A 118 -2.08 -8.29 42.57
CA ARG A 118 -1.30 -9.47 42.99
C ARG A 118 -1.37 -9.69 44.48
N GLN A 119 -1.20 -8.62 45.28
CA GLN A 119 -1.29 -8.66 46.75
C GLN A 119 -2.71 -9.03 47.21
N ASN A 120 -3.74 -8.49 46.57
CA ASN A 120 -5.14 -8.82 46.87
C ASN A 120 -5.43 -10.31 46.65
N ILE A 121 -4.99 -10.88 45.51
CA ILE A 121 -5.15 -12.31 45.23
C ILE A 121 -4.39 -13.14 46.28
N SER A 122 -3.18 -12.71 46.69
CA SER A 122 -2.39 -13.38 47.70
C SER A 122 -3.09 -13.36 49.06
N ALA A 123 -3.68 -12.23 49.45
CA ALA A 123 -4.46 -12.09 50.70
C ALA A 123 -5.71 -12.98 50.66
N THR A 124 -6.45 -12.99 49.56
CA THR A 124 -7.64 -13.86 49.37
C THR A 124 -7.24 -15.35 49.45
N ARG A 125 -6.08 -15.70 48.92
CA ARG A 125 -5.53 -17.07 49.02
C ARG A 125 -5.17 -17.43 50.46
N ALA A 126 -4.57 -16.52 51.22
CA ALA A 126 -4.29 -16.72 52.63
C ALA A 126 -5.58 -16.90 53.45
N GLU A 127 -6.63 -16.08 53.19
CA GLU A 127 -7.94 -16.24 53.80
C GLU A 127 -8.55 -17.62 53.51
N TYR A 128 -8.43 -18.11 52.25
CA TYR A 128 -8.89 -19.47 51.93
C TYR A 128 -8.23 -20.53 52.80
N TYR A 129 -6.91 -20.52 52.95
CA TYR A 129 -6.19 -21.49 53.80
C TYR A 129 -6.52 -21.36 55.28
N GLN A 130 -6.73 -20.13 55.77
CA GLN A 130 -7.22 -19.90 57.11
C GLN A 130 -8.57 -20.57 57.36
N ILE A 131 -9.55 -20.38 56.46
CA ILE A 131 -10.88 -20.99 56.57
C ILE A 131 -10.79 -22.52 56.47
N VAL A 132 -9.87 -23.07 55.67
CA VAL A 132 -9.64 -24.52 55.64
C VAL A 132 -9.20 -25.03 57.02
N ALA A 133 -8.26 -24.35 57.71
CA ALA A 133 -7.83 -24.71 59.03
C ALA A 133 -8.97 -24.60 60.06
N GLU A 134 -9.77 -23.52 60.02
CA GLU A 134 -10.95 -23.35 60.87
C GLU A 134 -11.98 -24.49 60.68
N ILE A 135 -12.21 -24.93 59.45
CA ILE A 135 -13.10 -26.07 59.18
C ILE A 135 -12.59 -27.35 59.86
N GLU A 136 -11.29 -27.63 59.83
CA GLU A 136 -10.72 -28.81 60.51
C GLU A 136 -10.87 -28.71 62.01
N GLU A 137 -10.66 -27.53 62.62
CA GLU A 137 -10.93 -27.30 64.05
C GLU A 137 -12.41 -27.57 64.42
N LYS A 138 -13.35 -26.97 63.66
CA LYS A 138 -14.79 -27.18 63.91
C LYS A 138 -15.25 -28.61 63.63
N LYS A 139 -14.63 -29.34 62.73
CA LYS A 139 -14.86 -30.79 62.54
C LYS A 139 -14.44 -31.58 63.81
N ALA A 140 -13.32 -31.23 64.42
CA ALA A 140 -12.90 -31.87 65.70
C ALA A 140 -13.96 -31.68 66.74
N ASN A 141 -14.57 -30.48 66.91
CA ASN A 141 -15.65 -30.19 67.82
C ASN A 141 -16.91 -31.05 67.50
N VAL A 142 -17.25 -31.22 66.21
CA VAL A 142 -18.38 -32.12 65.83
C VAL A 142 -18.07 -33.58 66.26
N VAL A 143 -16.83 -34.04 66.11
CA VAL A 143 -16.44 -35.38 66.61
C VAL A 143 -16.60 -35.52 68.09
N TYR A 144 -16.16 -34.51 68.85
CA TYR A 144 -16.32 -34.50 70.35
C TYR A 144 -17.79 -34.53 70.72
N TYR A 145 -18.64 -33.61 70.29
CA TYR A 145 -20.06 -33.57 70.61
C TYR A 145 -20.84 -34.81 70.13
N LYS A 146 -20.43 -35.38 68.96
CA LYS A 146 -20.99 -36.64 68.49
C LYS A 146 -20.74 -37.81 69.42
N ARG A 147 -19.50 -37.86 70.03
CA ARG A 147 -19.17 -38.87 71.04
C ARG A 147 -19.98 -38.63 72.35
N GLU A 148 -20.13 -37.37 72.75
CA GLU A 148 -20.87 -36.97 73.89
C GLU A 148 -22.37 -37.33 73.75
N ALA A 149 -23.02 -36.91 72.70
CA ALA A 149 -24.43 -37.26 72.44
C ALA A 149 -24.60 -38.80 72.38
N LYS A 150 -23.68 -39.54 71.76
CA LYS A 150 -23.69 -41.02 71.78
C LYS A 150 -23.58 -41.59 73.15
N ARG A 151 -22.76 -40.99 74.05
CA ARG A 151 -22.59 -41.39 75.44
C ARG A 151 -23.86 -41.12 76.22
N GLN A 152 -24.46 -39.96 76.13
CA GLN A 152 -25.68 -39.57 76.78
C GLN A 152 -26.87 -40.45 76.35
N ARG A 153 -26.98 -40.80 75.07
CA ARG A 153 -27.96 -41.77 74.51
C ARG A 153 -27.81 -43.17 75.05
N LYS A 154 -26.61 -43.63 75.40
CA LYS A 154 -26.39 -44.92 76.07
C LYS A 154 -26.77 -44.87 77.55
N LEU A 155 -26.46 -43.78 78.24
CA LEU A 155 -26.73 -43.56 79.65
C LEU A 155 -28.24 -43.42 79.97
N ILE A 156 -28.99 -42.69 79.05
CA ILE A 156 -30.47 -42.58 79.17
C ILE A 156 -31.16 -43.92 79.08
N LYS A 157 -30.67 -44.82 78.21
CA LYS A 157 -31.20 -46.18 78.06
C LYS A 157 -31.01 -47.03 79.31
N LYS A 158 -30.06 -46.66 80.22
CA LYS A 158 -29.76 -47.27 81.48
C LYS A 158 -30.35 -46.51 82.65
N SER A 159 -31.13 -45.44 82.36
CA SER A 159 -31.71 -44.56 83.40
C SER A 159 -30.70 -43.86 84.32
N ILE A 160 -29.44 -43.65 83.81
CA ILE A 160 -28.33 -43.08 84.62
C ILE A 160 -28.22 -41.54 84.36
N THR A 161 -28.90 -40.96 83.37
CA THR A 161 -28.86 -39.54 83.03
C THR A 161 -30.28 -39.02 82.80
N THR A 162 -30.45 -37.68 82.83
CA THR A 162 -31.73 -37.02 82.54
C THR A 162 -31.93 -36.73 81.09
N ARG A 163 -33.19 -36.61 80.67
CA ARG A 163 -33.54 -36.27 79.26
C ARG A 163 -32.99 -34.87 78.85
N ALA A 164 -33.01 -33.92 79.75
CA ALA A 164 -32.44 -32.58 79.59
C ALA A 164 -30.96 -32.62 79.16
N ARG A 165 -30.15 -33.50 79.83
CA ARG A 165 -28.73 -33.66 79.44
C ARG A 165 -28.55 -34.30 78.07
N LEU A 166 -29.46 -35.19 77.64
CA LEU A 166 -29.41 -35.71 76.31
C LEU A 166 -29.78 -34.64 75.25
N ASP A 167 -30.86 -33.90 75.48
CA ASP A 167 -31.33 -32.81 74.60
C ASP A 167 -30.25 -31.70 74.47
N GLU A 168 -29.59 -31.35 75.55
CA GLU A 168 -28.43 -30.43 75.54
C GLU A 168 -27.27 -30.96 74.70
N ALA A 169 -26.92 -32.25 74.81
CA ALA A 169 -25.84 -32.85 74.01
C ALA A 169 -26.19 -32.94 72.54
N GLU A 170 -27.44 -33.19 72.23
CA GLU A 170 -27.93 -33.20 70.80
C GLU A 170 -28.04 -31.80 70.21
N PHE A 171 -28.44 -30.81 71.01
CA PHE A 171 -28.39 -29.40 70.63
C PHE A 171 -26.97 -28.96 70.32
N ASN A 172 -26.00 -29.22 71.21
CA ASN A 172 -24.60 -28.89 71.03
C ASN A 172 -24.00 -29.58 69.81
N LEU A 173 -24.35 -30.84 69.55
CA LEU A 173 -23.94 -31.52 68.32
C LEU A 173 -24.52 -30.88 67.03
N THR A 174 -25.78 -30.46 67.12
CA THR A 174 -26.46 -29.80 65.94
C THR A 174 -25.84 -28.41 65.73
N ALA A 175 -25.60 -27.64 66.77
CA ALA A 175 -24.93 -26.35 66.68
C ALA A 175 -23.52 -26.47 66.04
N ALA A 176 -22.73 -27.43 66.53
CA ALA A 176 -21.39 -27.66 65.95
C ALA A 176 -21.43 -28.06 64.48
N LYS A 177 -22.41 -28.82 64.01
CA LYS A 177 -22.60 -29.16 62.60
C LYS A 177 -22.96 -27.93 61.78
N GLN A 178 -23.78 -27.04 62.30
CA GLN A 178 -24.14 -25.78 61.62
C GLN A 178 -22.95 -24.85 61.50
N GLU A 179 -22.06 -24.77 62.51
CA GLU A 179 -20.81 -24.00 62.40
C GLU A 179 -19.94 -24.49 61.27
N VAL A 180 -19.77 -25.81 61.06
CA VAL A 180 -19.04 -26.40 59.94
C VAL A 180 -19.72 -26.04 58.60
N ALA A 181 -21.05 -26.11 58.55
CA ALA A 181 -21.81 -25.77 57.34
C ALA A 181 -21.61 -24.30 56.92
N THR A 182 -21.66 -23.39 57.92
CA THR A 182 -21.43 -21.94 57.70
C THR A 182 -19.99 -21.69 57.17
N ARG A 183 -18.97 -22.31 57.77
CA ARG A 183 -17.58 -22.18 57.30
C ARG A 183 -17.38 -22.75 55.89
N ARG A 184 -18.06 -23.85 55.58
CA ARG A 184 -18.08 -24.43 54.21
C ARG A 184 -18.74 -23.50 53.21
N GLN A 185 -19.74 -22.73 53.58
CA GLN A 185 -20.32 -21.73 52.68
C GLN A 185 -19.36 -20.56 52.48
N LYS A 186 -18.70 -20.07 53.56
CA LYS A 186 -17.70 -19.00 53.46
C LYS A 186 -16.53 -19.40 52.51
N ILE A 187 -16.01 -20.64 52.65
CA ILE A 187 -14.92 -21.10 51.76
C ILE A 187 -15.34 -21.15 50.28
N ARG A 188 -16.60 -21.49 49.97
CA ARG A 188 -17.12 -21.46 48.58
C ARG A 188 -17.12 -20.04 48.01
N THR A 189 -17.48 -19.04 48.83
CA THR A 189 -17.45 -17.64 48.40
C THR A 189 -16.01 -17.19 48.10
N VAL A 190 -15.06 -17.47 49.03
CA VAL A 190 -13.65 -17.13 48.81
C VAL A 190 -13.06 -17.91 47.62
N LEU A 191 -13.43 -19.16 47.46
CA LEU A 191 -13.00 -19.98 46.31
C LEU A 191 -13.51 -19.42 44.99
N ALA A 192 -14.76 -18.92 44.96
CA ALA A 192 -15.32 -18.27 43.77
C ALA A 192 -14.54 -16.97 43.44
N MET A 193 -14.10 -16.19 44.44
CA MET A 193 -13.25 -15.02 44.20
C MET A 193 -11.87 -15.40 43.62
N LEU A 194 -11.37 -16.60 43.91
CA LEU A 194 -10.14 -17.16 43.34
C LEU A 194 -10.38 -17.87 42.02
N GLY A 195 -11.56 -17.75 41.42
CA GLY A 195 -11.90 -18.38 40.14
C GLY A 195 -12.04 -19.90 40.22
N GLY A 196 -12.35 -20.47 41.39
CA GLY A 196 -12.63 -21.90 41.59
C GLY A 196 -11.41 -22.76 41.95
N ASP A 197 -10.18 -22.23 41.85
CA ASP A 197 -8.95 -22.93 42.19
C ASP A 197 -8.02 -22.02 43.02
N PRO A 198 -7.72 -22.37 44.29
CA PRO A 198 -6.83 -21.59 45.15
C PRO A 198 -5.37 -21.65 44.70
N ALA A 199 -4.98 -22.64 43.89
CA ALA A 199 -3.62 -22.80 43.36
C ALA A 199 -3.45 -22.16 41.97
N ARG A 200 -4.49 -21.57 41.37
CA ARG A 200 -4.43 -20.90 40.07
C ARG A 200 -3.31 -19.87 40.04
N ARG A 201 -2.54 -19.85 38.94
CA ARG A 201 -1.46 -18.88 38.75
C ARG A 201 -2.01 -17.45 38.69
N PHE A 202 -1.20 -16.46 39.07
CA PHE A 202 -1.62 -15.05 39.04
C PHE A 202 -1.99 -14.62 37.63
N GLU A 203 -1.18 -15.01 36.63
CA GLU A 203 -1.33 -14.67 35.21
C GLU A 203 -2.63 -15.20 34.62
N GLU A 204 -3.25 -16.22 35.22
CA GLU A 204 -4.51 -16.80 34.78
C GLU A 204 -5.73 -16.16 35.47
N HIS A 205 -5.50 -15.23 36.40
CA HIS A 205 -6.57 -14.59 37.17
C HIS A 205 -7.12 -13.41 36.34
N PRO A 206 -8.45 -13.31 36.10
CA PRO A 206 -9.03 -12.26 35.23
C PRO A 206 -8.62 -10.84 35.65
N ASN A 207 -8.64 -10.53 36.94
CA ASN A 207 -8.25 -9.22 37.45
C ASN A 207 -6.77 -8.92 37.25
N PHE A 208 -5.91 -9.93 37.36
CA PHE A 208 -4.48 -9.78 37.08
C PHE A 208 -4.22 -9.57 35.60
N MET A 209 -4.89 -10.34 34.74
CA MET A 209 -4.82 -10.15 33.24
C MET A 209 -5.26 -8.75 32.84
N MET A 210 -6.30 -8.20 33.49
CA MET A 210 -6.71 -6.81 33.23
C MET A 210 -5.60 -5.82 33.58
N ALA A 211 -5.04 -5.92 34.79
CA ALA A 211 -3.96 -5.03 35.25
C ALA A 211 -2.68 -5.18 34.39
N GLU A 212 -2.35 -6.39 33.94
CA GLU A 212 -1.23 -6.66 33.03
C GLU A 212 -1.48 -6.04 31.64
N THR A 213 -2.71 -6.09 31.16
CA THR A 213 -3.10 -5.45 29.89
C THR A 213 -3.00 -3.93 29.98
N GLU A 214 -3.45 -3.33 31.10
CA GLU A 214 -3.31 -1.89 31.35
C GLU A 214 -1.83 -1.46 31.40
N LEU A 215 -0.97 -2.27 32.01
CA LEU A 215 0.48 -2.03 32.02
C LEU A 215 1.04 -2.09 30.60
N SER A 216 0.72 -3.12 29.83
CA SER A 216 1.19 -3.27 28.44
C SER A 216 0.74 -2.12 27.54
N MET A 217 -0.48 -1.59 27.74
CA MET A 217 -0.96 -0.40 27.03
C MET A 217 -0.16 0.85 27.40
N ALA A 218 0.17 1.03 28.69
CA ALA A 218 0.96 2.16 29.15
C ALA A 218 2.40 2.10 28.61
N GLU A 219 3.01 0.92 28.59
CA GLU A 219 4.35 0.68 28.01
C GLU A 219 4.38 0.92 26.49
N MET A 220 3.35 0.48 25.78
CA MET A 220 3.19 0.73 24.35
C MET A 220 3.11 2.23 24.07
N ASN A 221 2.29 2.97 24.80
CA ASN A 221 2.17 4.41 24.68
C ASN A 221 3.49 5.13 25.00
N LEU A 222 4.23 4.65 25.99
CA LEU A 222 5.58 5.15 26.27
C LEU A 222 6.52 4.90 25.09
N GLY A 223 6.44 3.72 24.45
CA GLY A 223 7.20 3.42 23.24
C GLY A 223 6.90 4.36 22.08
N TYR A 224 5.66 4.80 21.93
CA TYR A 224 5.24 5.76 20.90
C TYR A 224 5.76 7.19 21.13
N THR A 225 6.36 7.50 22.29
CA THR A 225 7.08 8.78 22.47
C THR A 225 8.32 8.90 21.61
N GLU A 226 8.85 7.78 21.10
CA GLU A 226 9.98 7.71 20.19
C GLU A 226 9.48 7.39 18.78
N VAL A 227 9.34 8.40 17.92
CA VAL A 227 8.88 8.19 16.55
C VAL A 227 10.06 7.82 15.66
N ARG A 228 9.96 6.65 15.03
CA ARG A 228 11.03 6.05 14.24
C ARG A 228 10.63 5.89 12.77
N ALA A 229 11.62 5.88 11.87
CA ALA A 229 11.42 5.71 10.43
C ALA A 229 10.84 4.31 10.11
N PRO A 230 9.67 4.21 9.45
CA PRO A 230 9.08 2.92 9.08
C PRO A 230 9.78 2.26 7.88
N ILE A 231 10.48 3.05 7.05
CA ILE A 231 11.19 2.62 5.85
C ILE A 231 12.49 3.41 5.67
N ASP A 232 13.37 2.93 4.78
CA ASP A 232 14.49 3.73 4.29
C ASP A 232 13.99 4.85 3.39
N GLY A 233 14.44 6.08 3.63
CA GLY A 233 13.93 7.22 2.89
C GLY A 233 14.72 8.51 3.07
N ILE A 234 14.18 9.57 2.50
CA ILE A 234 14.68 10.95 2.63
C ILE A 234 13.57 11.78 3.26
N VAL A 235 13.91 12.49 4.31
CA VAL A 235 13.01 13.41 5.03
C VAL A 235 12.64 14.59 4.14
N THR A 236 11.37 14.94 4.11
CA THR A 236 10.86 16.07 3.32
C THR A 236 9.75 16.82 4.05
N ARG A 237 9.63 18.11 3.82
CA ARG A 237 8.64 19.00 4.44
C ARG A 237 8.73 19.02 5.95
N LEU A 238 9.93 18.92 6.50
CA LEU A 238 10.17 19.00 7.92
C LEU A 238 9.92 20.43 8.40
N LYS A 239 8.84 20.61 9.15
CA LYS A 239 8.50 21.89 9.81
C LYS A 239 8.47 21.76 11.33
N LEU A 240 8.62 20.51 11.82
CA LEU A 240 8.50 20.18 13.22
C LEU A 240 9.69 20.73 14.03
N GLU A 241 9.38 21.52 15.07
CA GLU A 241 10.38 22.13 15.93
C GLU A 241 10.26 21.64 17.40
N PRO A 242 11.37 21.55 18.13
CA PRO A 242 11.33 21.29 19.57
C PRO A 242 10.45 22.30 20.33
N GLY A 243 9.56 21.82 21.17
CA GLY A 243 8.58 22.62 21.91
C GLY A 243 7.18 22.64 21.29
N GLU A 244 7.01 22.20 20.08
CA GLU A 244 5.74 22.12 19.38
C GLU A 244 4.86 21.00 19.93
N TRP A 245 3.54 21.16 19.85
CA TRP A 245 2.57 20.15 20.22
C TRP A 245 2.12 19.39 18.99
N VAL A 246 2.14 18.06 19.04
CA VAL A 246 1.69 17.16 17.98
C VAL A 246 0.48 16.37 18.44
N GLU A 247 -0.53 16.26 17.60
CA GLU A 247 -1.72 15.44 17.82
C GLU A 247 -1.57 14.07 17.13
N SER A 248 -2.18 13.06 17.74
CA SER A 248 -2.17 11.69 17.20
C SER A 248 -2.79 11.64 15.81
N GLY A 249 -2.06 11.03 14.84
CA GLY A 249 -2.49 10.89 13.47
C GLY A 249 -2.30 12.13 12.58
N GLU A 250 -1.89 13.28 13.13
CA GLU A 250 -1.58 14.46 12.34
C GLU A 250 -0.21 14.31 11.65
N PRO A 251 -0.11 14.55 10.33
CA PRO A 251 1.15 14.47 9.60
C PRO A 251 2.14 15.55 10.03
N ALA A 252 3.26 15.16 10.65
CA ALA A 252 4.34 16.06 11.05
C ALA A 252 5.25 16.43 9.86
N PHE A 253 5.63 15.44 9.04
CA PHE A 253 6.44 15.62 7.82
C PHE A 253 6.34 14.39 6.93
N GLY A 254 7.00 14.43 5.76
CA GLY A 254 7.00 13.33 4.80
C GLY A 254 8.31 12.55 4.78
N LEU A 255 8.24 11.27 4.44
CA LEU A 255 9.38 10.42 4.15
C LEU A 255 9.25 9.86 2.73
N ILE A 256 10.19 10.22 1.86
CA ILE A 256 10.24 9.76 0.46
C ILE A 256 11.04 8.46 0.40
N SER A 257 10.42 7.38 -0.07
CA SER A 257 11.10 6.09 -0.26
C SER A 257 12.18 6.18 -1.34
N VAL A 258 13.39 5.67 -1.04
CA VAL A 258 14.49 5.61 -2.01
C VAL A 258 14.53 4.28 -2.79
N ASN A 259 13.83 3.25 -2.32
CA ASN A 259 13.94 1.90 -2.85
C ASN A 259 12.85 1.55 -3.88
N ARG A 260 11.81 2.37 -4.02
CA ARG A 260 10.67 2.12 -4.92
C ARG A 260 10.39 3.35 -5.76
N VAL A 261 11.14 3.46 -6.86
CA VAL A 261 10.99 4.52 -7.84
C VAL A 261 10.44 3.92 -9.14
N TRP A 262 9.46 4.56 -9.74
CA TRP A 262 8.91 4.18 -11.05
C TRP A 262 8.67 5.43 -11.90
N VAL A 263 8.47 5.25 -13.19
CA VAL A 263 7.99 6.31 -14.06
C VAL A 263 6.52 6.10 -14.36
N GLU A 264 5.75 7.16 -14.24
CA GLU A 264 4.36 7.21 -14.67
C GLU A 264 4.29 7.97 -16.00
N ALA A 265 4.03 7.23 -17.07
CA ALA A 265 3.91 7.76 -18.42
C ALA A 265 2.45 7.91 -18.81
N ASN A 266 2.03 9.13 -19.13
CA ASN A 266 0.66 9.46 -19.52
C ASN A 266 0.49 9.33 -21.04
N LEU A 267 0.12 8.14 -21.52
CA LEU A 267 -0.10 7.86 -22.92
C LEU A 267 -1.48 8.34 -23.37
N LYS A 268 -1.57 8.79 -24.63
CA LYS A 268 -2.87 9.06 -25.25
C LYS A 268 -3.63 7.73 -25.44
N GLU A 269 -4.95 7.75 -25.28
CA GLU A 269 -5.83 6.59 -25.53
C GLU A 269 -5.53 5.92 -26.89
N THR A 270 -5.27 6.72 -27.92
CA THR A 270 -4.95 6.25 -29.28
C THR A 270 -3.59 5.52 -29.38
N GLN A 271 -2.71 5.68 -28.40
CA GLN A 271 -1.39 5.05 -28.38
C GLN A 271 -1.40 3.69 -27.66
N LEU A 272 -2.46 3.38 -26.91
CA LEU A 272 -2.54 2.16 -26.09
C LEU A 272 -2.86 0.88 -26.86
N THR A 273 -3.21 0.96 -28.13
CA THR A 273 -3.69 -0.17 -28.93
C THR A 273 -2.77 -1.40 -28.85
N HIS A 274 -1.45 -1.18 -28.85
CA HIS A 274 -0.44 -2.24 -28.86
C HIS A 274 0.45 -2.25 -27.61
N VAL A 275 0.17 -1.41 -26.61
CA VAL A 275 0.88 -1.43 -25.32
C VAL A 275 0.37 -2.59 -24.48
N ARG A 276 1.29 -3.37 -23.92
CA ARG A 276 1.01 -4.52 -23.05
C ARG A 276 2.00 -4.55 -21.89
N ASP A 277 1.63 -5.24 -20.83
CA ASP A 277 2.51 -5.48 -19.68
C ASP A 277 3.77 -6.25 -20.10
N ASN A 278 4.87 -6.00 -19.41
CA ASN A 278 6.21 -6.57 -19.64
C ASN A 278 6.93 -6.16 -20.93
N GLN A 279 6.40 -5.22 -21.70
CA GLN A 279 7.12 -4.66 -22.86
C GLN A 279 8.35 -3.88 -22.40
N ASP A 280 9.42 -3.95 -23.22
CA ASP A 280 10.65 -3.23 -22.98
C ASP A 280 10.45 -1.73 -23.21
N VAL A 281 11.01 -0.95 -22.30
CA VAL A 281 10.89 0.51 -22.29
C VAL A 281 12.26 1.14 -22.14
N THR A 282 12.49 2.18 -22.89
CA THR A 282 13.62 3.09 -22.75
C THR A 282 13.15 4.37 -22.11
N VAL A 283 13.82 4.78 -21.02
CA VAL A 283 13.51 6.00 -20.29
C VAL A 283 14.73 6.92 -20.33
N GLU A 284 14.52 8.14 -20.77
CA GLU A 284 15.50 9.23 -20.76
C GLU A 284 14.98 10.34 -19.85
N LEU A 285 15.81 10.80 -18.90
CA LEU A 285 15.41 11.87 -18.00
C LEU A 285 16.02 13.19 -18.46
N ASP A 286 15.25 14.25 -18.45
CA ASP A 286 15.69 15.59 -18.84
C ASP A 286 16.84 16.11 -17.99
N ALA A 287 16.91 15.66 -16.72
CA ALA A 287 18.02 15.98 -15.82
C ALA A 287 19.35 15.29 -16.16
N TYR A 288 19.31 14.20 -16.94
CA TYR A 288 20.48 13.37 -17.28
C TYR A 288 20.43 12.92 -18.74
N PRO A 289 20.60 13.84 -19.71
CA PRO A 289 20.36 13.58 -21.14
C PRO A 289 21.32 12.54 -21.75
N ASP A 290 22.50 12.33 -21.13
CA ASP A 290 23.49 11.38 -21.60
C ASP A 290 23.26 9.94 -21.07
N GLN A 291 22.19 9.73 -20.29
CA GLN A 291 21.90 8.43 -19.66
C GLN A 291 20.54 7.89 -20.03
N VAL A 292 20.55 6.63 -20.39
CA VAL A 292 19.35 5.87 -20.77
C VAL A 292 19.12 4.75 -19.76
N TRP A 293 17.91 4.70 -19.20
CA TRP A 293 17.49 3.64 -18.29
C TRP A 293 16.67 2.60 -19.04
N LYS A 294 16.97 1.34 -18.79
CA LYS A 294 16.12 0.23 -19.20
C LYS A 294 15.01 0.06 -18.19
N ALA A 295 13.83 -0.16 -18.69
CA ALA A 295 12.64 -0.29 -17.90
C ALA A 295 11.65 -1.27 -18.54
N LYS A 296 10.58 -1.61 -17.84
CA LYS A 296 9.48 -2.44 -18.35
C LYS A 296 8.14 -1.85 -17.98
N VAL A 297 7.15 -2.06 -18.85
CA VAL A 297 5.76 -1.76 -18.54
C VAL A 297 5.32 -2.69 -17.41
N ALA A 298 5.04 -2.13 -16.23
CA ALA A 298 4.57 -2.88 -15.07
C ALA A 298 3.04 -3.06 -15.09
N SER A 299 2.31 -2.00 -15.42
CA SER A 299 0.84 -2.05 -15.51
C SER A 299 0.29 -0.84 -16.25
N ILE A 300 -0.90 -1.00 -16.81
CA ILE A 300 -1.67 0.07 -17.44
C ILE A 300 -2.85 0.40 -16.51
N SER A 301 -3.08 1.69 -16.24
CA SER A 301 -4.20 2.11 -15.40
C SER A 301 -5.55 1.68 -16.01
N PRO A 302 -6.50 1.18 -15.20
CA PRO A 302 -7.82 0.76 -15.70
C PRO A 302 -8.74 1.94 -16.05
N ALA A 303 -8.36 3.17 -15.68
CA ALA A 303 -9.17 4.38 -15.93
C ALA A 303 -8.29 5.58 -16.31
N THR A 304 -8.90 6.55 -16.97
CA THR A 304 -8.24 7.80 -17.36
C THR A 304 -8.01 8.71 -16.16
N GLY A 305 -7.04 9.62 -16.26
CA GLY A 305 -6.81 10.61 -15.20
C GLY A 305 -8.01 11.53 -14.93
N ALA A 306 -8.89 11.71 -15.89
CA ALA A 306 -10.11 12.50 -15.75
C ALA A 306 -11.14 11.86 -14.80
N GLU A 307 -11.20 10.52 -14.77
CA GLU A 307 -12.12 9.78 -13.88
C GLU A 307 -11.72 9.89 -12.41
N PHE A 308 -10.43 10.03 -12.13
CA PHE A 308 -9.90 10.20 -10.76
C PHE A 308 -9.78 11.66 -10.33
N ALA A 309 -10.19 12.62 -11.18
CA ALA A 309 -10.14 14.03 -10.82
C ALA A 309 -11.21 14.36 -9.77
N VAL A 310 -10.84 15.19 -8.79
CA VAL A 310 -11.77 15.67 -7.74
C VAL A 310 -12.99 16.39 -8.33
N LEU A 311 -12.81 17.03 -9.49
CA LEU A 311 -13.88 17.64 -10.30
C LEU A 311 -13.77 17.07 -11.72
N PRO A 312 -14.47 15.95 -12.02
CA PRO A 312 -14.50 15.41 -13.37
C PRO A 312 -15.08 16.44 -14.36
N PRO A 313 -14.53 16.60 -15.55
CA PRO A 313 -15.06 17.53 -16.55
C PRO A 313 -16.44 17.06 -17.00
N GLN A 314 -17.48 17.74 -16.54
CA GLN A 314 -18.86 17.50 -16.97
C GLN A 314 -19.15 18.32 -18.22
N ASN A 315 -19.11 17.68 -19.39
CA ASN A 315 -19.51 18.29 -20.66
C ASN A 315 -21.03 18.14 -20.90
N ALA A 316 -21.86 18.30 -19.88
CA ALA A 316 -23.30 18.04 -19.96
C ALA A 316 -24.12 19.21 -20.60
N SER A 317 -23.53 20.39 -20.75
CA SER A 317 -24.22 21.56 -21.30
C SER A 317 -23.32 22.32 -22.28
N GLY A 318 -23.48 22.08 -23.57
CA GLY A 318 -22.76 22.77 -24.63
C GLY A 318 -22.38 21.90 -25.83
N ASN A 319 -21.68 22.47 -26.81
CA ASN A 319 -21.12 21.67 -27.92
C ASN A 319 -20.13 20.62 -27.39
N TRP A 320 -20.47 19.36 -27.53
CA TRP A 320 -19.58 18.26 -27.18
C TRP A 320 -18.39 18.22 -28.16
N VAL A 321 -17.19 18.25 -27.61
CA VAL A 321 -15.93 18.09 -28.37
C VAL A 321 -15.22 16.85 -27.85
N LYS A 322 -14.88 15.93 -28.76
CA LYS A 322 -14.07 14.75 -28.42
C LYS A 322 -12.64 15.17 -28.09
N VAL A 323 -12.29 15.08 -26.80
CA VAL A 323 -10.92 15.31 -26.33
C VAL A 323 -10.26 13.96 -26.07
N VAL A 324 -9.09 13.71 -26.69
CA VAL A 324 -8.31 12.49 -26.46
C VAL A 324 -7.84 12.44 -25.01
N GLN A 325 -8.26 11.41 -24.29
CA GLN A 325 -7.89 11.19 -22.90
C GLN A 325 -6.49 10.60 -22.79
N ARG A 326 -5.89 10.73 -21.59
CA ARG A 326 -4.60 10.10 -21.27
C ARG A 326 -4.80 9.06 -20.18
N LEU A 327 -4.11 7.93 -20.34
CA LEU A 327 -4.08 6.87 -19.34
C LEU A 327 -2.67 6.77 -18.77
N PRO A 328 -2.54 6.74 -17.42
CA PRO A 328 -1.27 6.50 -16.78
C PRO A 328 -0.81 5.05 -16.99
N VAL A 329 0.43 4.90 -17.42
CA VAL A 329 1.14 3.62 -17.54
C VAL A 329 2.29 3.62 -16.55
N ARG A 330 2.32 2.63 -15.68
CA ARG A 330 3.40 2.45 -14.70
C ARG A 330 4.55 1.68 -15.33
N ILE A 331 5.73 2.24 -15.21
CA ILE A 331 6.97 1.71 -15.79
C ILE A 331 7.97 1.51 -14.67
N GLU A 332 8.41 0.27 -14.47
CA GLU A 332 9.44 -0.07 -13.50
C GLU A 332 10.82 0.07 -14.11
N ILE A 333 11.69 0.84 -13.45
CA ILE A 333 13.04 1.13 -13.90
C ILE A 333 14.02 0.12 -13.30
N GLU A 334 14.88 -0.45 -14.13
CA GLU A 334 16.01 -1.26 -13.69
C GLU A 334 17.19 -0.34 -13.30
N GLN A 335 17.19 0.11 -12.03
CA GLN A 335 18.25 1.01 -11.53
C GLN A 335 19.53 0.24 -11.22
N LYS A 336 20.64 0.63 -11.85
CA LYS A 336 21.97 0.11 -11.56
C LYS A 336 22.67 0.97 -10.51
N LYS A 337 23.60 0.38 -9.75
CA LYS A 337 24.33 1.08 -8.67
C LYS A 337 25.17 2.29 -9.13
N ASP A 338 25.59 2.28 -10.39
CA ASP A 338 26.44 3.34 -10.96
C ASP A 338 25.65 4.47 -11.62
N GLN A 339 24.32 4.41 -11.58
CA GLN A 339 23.44 5.44 -12.16
C GLN A 339 23.11 6.52 -11.13
N PRO A 340 22.92 7.77 -11.57
CA PRO A 340 22.52 8.85 -10.68
C PRO A 340 21.17 8.58 -10.01
N PRO A 341 20.96 9.13 -8.79
CA PRO A 341 19.73 8.89 -8.05
C PRO A 341 18.53 9.56 -8.71
N LEU A 342 17.46 8.80 -8.88
CA LEU A 342 16.19 9.29 -9.39
C LEU A 342 15.44 10.03 -8.28
N ARG A 343 14.88 11.19 -8.61
CA ARG A 343 14.09 12.00 -7.67
C ARG A 343 12.65 12.12 -8.17
N ALA A 344 11.71 12.03 -7.25
CA ALA A 344 10.29 12.23 -7.57
C ALA A 344 10.05 13.61 -8.20
N GLY A 345 9.21 13.64 -9.23
CA GLY A 345 8.89 14.85 -9.98
C GLY A 345 9.82 15.18 -11.15
N MET A 346 10.91 14.43 -11.37
CA MET A 346 11.72 14.58 -12.59
C MET A 346 10.88 14.21 -13.81
N THR A 347 11.01 15.00 -14.87
CA THR A 347 10.42 14.72 -16.17
C THR A 347 11.26 13.71 -16.94
N ALA A 348 10.58 12.92 -17.77
CA ALA A 348 11.20 11.89 -18.55
C ALA A 348 10.54 11.76 -19.93
N THR A 349 11.34 11.39 -20.92
CA THR A 349 10.87 10.88 -22.19
C THR A 349 10.87 9.36 -22.16
N VAL A 350 9.75 8.77 -22.50
CA VAL A 350 9.53 7.32 -22.47
C VAL A 350 9.28 6.82 -23.88
N SER A 351 10.02 5.77 -24.27
CA SER A 351 9.86 5.07 -25.55
C SER A 351 9.58 3.59 -25.27
N ILE A 352 8.38 3.13 -25.62
CA ILE A 352 7.92 1.75 -25.42
C ILE A 352 8.06 0.97 -26.72
N ASP A 353 8.76 -0.16 -26.69
CA ASP A 353 8.85 -1.08 -27.82
C ASP A 353 7.64 -2.03 -27.82
N THR A 354 6.69 -1.76 -28.67
CA THR A 354 5.48 -2.59 -28.78
C THR A 354 5.68 -3.86 -29.58
N HIS A 355 6.84 -4.02 -30.26
CA HIS A 355 7.10 -5.10 -31.22
C HIS A 355 6.08 -5.18 -32.36
N HIS A 356 5.17 -4.21 -32.48
CA HIS A 356 4.16 -4.18 -33.53
C HIS A 356 4.76 -3.72 -34.84
N LYS A 357 4.63 -4.53 -35.88
CA LYS A 357 4.99 -4.17 -37.25
C LYS A 357 3.73 -3.77 -38.03
N ARG A 358 3.74 -2.58 -38.60
CA ARG A 358 2.67 -2.17 -39.50
C ARG A 358 2.78 -2.97 -40.80
N GLU A 359 1.82 -3.82 -41.10
CA GLU A 359 1.77 -4.57 -42.35
C GLU A 359 1.13 -3.72 -43.44
N LEU A 360 1.98 -3.10 -44.30
CA LEU A 360 1.53 -2.33 -45.47
C LEU A 360 0.59 -3.13 -46.40
N TRP A 361 0.88 -4.42 -46.53
CA TRP A 361 0.09 -5.31 -47.40
C TRP A 361 -1.29 -5.64 -46.81
N ALA A 362 -1.46 -5.68 -45.51
CA ALA A 362 -2.76 -5.91 -44.85
C ALA A 362 -3.70 -4.71 -45.02
N SER A 363 -3.16 -3.49 -44.88
CA SER A 363 -3.94 -2.26 -45.04
C SER A 363 -4.35 -2.03 -46.51
N MET A 364 -3.46 -2.27 -47.48
CA MET A 364 -3.79 -2.22 -48.88
C MET A 364 -4.81 -3.26 -49.28
N ARG A 365 -4.74 -4.47 -48.75
CA ARG A 365 -5.70 -5.54 -48.99
C ARG A 365 -7.09 -5.22 -48.44
N ALA A 366 -7.15 -4.62 -47.24
CA ALA A 366 -8.41 -4.17 -46.61
C ALA A 366 -9.07 -3.06 -47.45
N THR A 367 -8.30 -2.05 -47.86
CA THR A 367 -8.80 -0.94 -48.72
C THR A 367 -9.26 -1.42 -50.09
N LEU A 368 -8.56 -2.39 -50.72
CA LEU A 368 -8.98 -3.00 -52.00
C LEU A 368 -10.26 -3.83 -51.86
N LEU A 369 -10.40 -4.59 -50.75
CA LEU A 369 -11.61 -5.37 -50.47
C LEU A 369 -12.81 -4.45 -50.21
N ASP A 370 -12.64 -3.37 -49.47
CA ASP A 370 -13.67 -2.37 -49.22
C ASP A 370 -14.10 -1.67 -50.50
N ALA A 371 -13.14 -1.29 -51.37
CA ALA A 371 -13.42 -0.67 -52.67
C ALA A 371 -14.15 -1.62 -53.64
N ILE A 372 -13.85 -2.92 -53.58
CA ILE A 372 -14.55 -3.96 -54.36
C ILE A 372 -15.95 -4.22 -53.80
N SER A 373 -16.11 -4.19 -52.50
CA SER A 373 -17.40 -4.35 -51.80
C SER A 373 -18.35 -3.19 -52.11
N ASP A 374 -17.86 -1.95 -52.09
CA ASP A 374 -18.64 -0.73 -52.37
C ASP A 374 -19.09 -0.65 -53.86
N LYS A 375 -18.24 -1.17 -54.77
CA LYS A 375 -18.59 -1.28 -56.18
C LYS A 375 -19.66 -2.32 -56.46
N LYS A 376 -19.65 -3.43 -55.71
CA LYS A 376 -20.66 -4.50 -55.83
C LYS A 376 -22.01 -4.12 -55.24
N SER A 377 -22.02 -3.25 -54.22
CA SER A 377 -23.25 -2.69 -53.65
C SER A 377 -23.94 -1.68 -54.59
N LYS A 378 -23.14 -0.90 -55.34
CA LYS A 378 -23.66 0.07 -56.34
C LYS A 378 -24.11 -0.53 -57.68
N GLU A 379 -23.74 -1.78 -58.00
CA GLU A 379 -24.22 -2.52 -59.16
C GLU A 379 -25.49 -3.37 -58.88
N SER A 380 -25.92 -3.42 -57.64
CA SER A 380 -27.11 -4.19 -57.20
C SER A 380 -28.33 -3.32 -56.84
N GLU A 381 -28.22 -1.99 -56.92
CA GLU A 381 -29.34 -1.02 -56.92
C GLU A 381 -29.65 -0.57 -58.39
#